data_d41a25f1af78e5f33736841e300e700e
#
_entry.id   d41a25f1af78e5f33736841e300e700e
#
_cell.length_a   1.000
_cell.length_b   1.000
_cell.length_c   1.000
_cell.angle_alpha   90.00
_cell.angle_beta   90.00
_cell.angle_gamma   90.00
#
_symmetry.space_group_name_H-M   'P 1'
#
loop_
_entity.id
_entity.type
_entity.pdbx_description
1 polymer ?
#
loop_
_entity_poly.entity_id
_entity_poly.type
_entity_poly.pdbx_seq_one_letter_code
_entity_poly.pdbx_strand_id
1 'polypeptide(L)'
;MYRRLRVWTLACLAFWAAAPACADEPVPGGLGGTWLAEDIGGNGVIDNLQTTLEIKPDGSYGGNGGCNTYRGKLKVQNGNIAFAPAAATRKMCAPAIMDQEQKFFDALGTVTSWKLENGILHLTGKEGAPAIRLAALKNNTDIIIRLPGPEQSVARETLNYQCDAEQRVVVEYINVGANSLAVLRIGEETVIAANVMSASGAKYAGGRHEWWTKGDEATLYDLTRGENAPGVNCRKTG
;
A
#
# COMPACT_ATOMS: atom_id res chain seq x y z
N MET A 1 44.74 37.86 -69.24
CA MET A 1 43.50 38.20 -68.50
C MET A 1 42.84 36.89 -68.05
N TYR A 2 43.12 36.34 -66.84
CA TYR A 2 42.50 35.14 -66.32
C TYR A 2 41.60 35.51 -65.18
N ARG A 3 40.30 35.32 -65.36
CA ARG A 3 39.23 35.59 -64.38
C ARG A 3 39.05 34.33 -63.54
N ARG A 4 39.42 34.33 -62.24
CA ARG A 4 39.23 33.23 -61.29
C ARG A 4 37.77 33.21 -60.79
N LEU A 5 37.02 32.17 -61.11
CA LEU A 5 35.72 31.84 -60.49
C LEU A 5 35.96 31.31 -59.09
N ARG A 6 35.37 31.95 -58.09
CA ARG A 6 35.28 31.44 -56.70
C ARG A 6 34.00 30.62 -56.57
N VAL A 7 34.17 29.31 -56.39
CA VAL A 7 33.07 28.41 -56.04
C VAL A 7 32.87 28.53 -54.52
N TRP A 8 31.66 28.93 -54.13
CA TRP A 8 31.23 28.92 -52.73
C TRP A 8 30.56 27.57 -52.47
N THR A 9 31.16 26.72 -51.66
CA THR A 9 30.56 25.49 -51.14
C THR A 9 29.70 25.85 -49.95
N LEU A 10 28.38 25.78 -50.10
CA LEU A 10 27.40 25.83 -49.00
C LEU A 10 27.45 24.50 -48.25
N ALA A 11 28.01 24.49 -47.04
CA ALA A 11 27.93 23.37 -46.10
C ALA A 11 26.53 23.40 -45.43
N CYS A 12 25.62 22.50 -45.83
CA CYS A 12 24.38 22.25 -45.13
C CYS A 12 24.69 21.51 -43.82
N LEU A 13 24.68 22.22 -42.70
CA LEU A 13 24.65 21.64 -41.34
C LEU A 13 23.25 21.07 -41.09
N ALA A 14 23.08 19.75 -41.17
CA ALA A 14 21.89 19.05 -40.75
C ALA A 14 21.84 19.06 -39.22
N PHE A 15 20.99 19.91 -38.65
CA PHE A 15 20.61 19.87 -37.25
C PHE A 15 19.69 18.65 -37.02
N TRP A 16 20.23 17.58 -36.46
CA TRP A 16 19.44 16.47 -35.94
C TRP A 16 18.82 16.93 -34.63
N ALA A 17 17.55 17.34 -34.68
CA ALA A 17 16.74 17.56 -33.48
C ALA A 17 16.46 16.20 -32.84
N ALA A 18 17.16 15.88 -31.75
CA ALA A 18 16.80 14.75 -30.89
C ALA A 18 15.40 15.04 -30.32
N ALA A 19 14.40 14.23 -30.69
CA ALA A 19 13.08 14.27 -30.06
C ALA A 19 13.25 13.95 -28.57
N PRO A 20 12.62 14.70 -27.65
CA PRO A 20 12.65 14.37 -26.24
C PRO A 20 12.05 12.98 -26.05
N ALA A 21 12.80 12.08 -25.42
CA ALA A 21 12.25 10.81 -24.97
C ALA A 21 11.13 11.13 -23.97
N CYS A 22 9.90 10.72 -24.26
CA CYS A 22 8.80 10.79 -23.30
C CYS A 22 9.15 9.87 -22.12
N ALA A 23 9.69 10.42 -21.06
CA ALA A 23 9.85 9.70 -19.81
C ALA A 23 8.46 9.42 -19.24
N ASP A 24 8.21 8.20 -18.79
CA ASP A 24 6.98 7.86 -18.09
C ASP A 24 6.90 8.70 -16.80
N GLU A 25 5.77 9.35 -16.58
CA GLU A 25 5.53 10.13 -15.35
C GLU A 25 5.36 9.18 -14.16
N PRO A 26 5.76 9.59 -12.95
CA PRO A 26 5.56 8.79 -11.75
C PRO A 26 4.07 8.55 -11.50
N VAL A 27 3.75 7.40 -10.91
CA VAL A 27 2.36 7.07 -10.54
C VAL A 27 1.83 8.14 -9.58
N PRO A 28 0.69 8.80 -9.89
CA PRO A 28 0.13 9.83 -9.04
C PRO A 28 -0.22 9.32 -7.64
N GLY A 29 -0.01 10.19 -6.64
CA GLY A 29 -0.44 9.90 -5.27
C GLY A 29 -1.95 9.61 -5.22
N GLY A 30 -2.33 8.52 -4.56
CA GLY A 30 -3.71 8.05 -4.48
C GLY A 30 -4.09 6.98 -5.50
N LEU A 31 -3.37 6.83 -6.63
CA LEU A 31 -3.58 5.72 -7.57
C LEU A 31 -2.84 4.46 -7.10
N GLY A 32 -1.66 4.61 -6.50
CA GLY A 32 -0.89 3.51 -5.92
C GLY A 32 -1.60 2.87 -4.73
N GLY A 33 -1.50 1.54 -4.60
CA GLY A 33 -2.10 0.78 -3.51
C GLY A 33 -2.69 -0.54 -3.98
N THR A 34 -3.38 -1.22 -3.08
CA THR A 34 -4.10 -2.46 -3.37
C THR A 34 -5.61 -2.19 -3.38
N TRP A 35 -6.26 -2.63 -4.43
CA TRP A 35 -7.65 -2.35 -4.74
C TRP A 35 -8.43 -3.65 -4.96
N LEU A 36 -9.67 -3.72 -4.46
CA LEU A 36 -10.62 -4.82 -4.69
C LEU A 36 -11.69 -4.36 -5.68
N ALA A 37 -11.90 -5.12 -6.74
CA ALA A 37 -12.95 -4.82 -7.70
C ALA A 37 -14.34 -5.03 -7.06
N GLU A 38 -15.21 -4.03 -7.20
CA GLU A 38 -16.62 -4.08 -6.80
C GLU A 38 -17.56 -4.07 -7.99
N ASP A 39 -17.07 -3.57 -9.13
CA ASP A 39 -17.84 -3.55 -10.38
C ASP A 39 -16.89 -3.60 -11.59
N ILE A 40 -17.27 -4.35 -12.59
CA ILE A 40 -16.55 -4.50 -13.85
C ILE A 40 -17.55 -4.25 -14.98
N GLY A 41 -17.40 -3.10 -15.65
CA GLY A 41 -18.24 -2.72 -16.78
C GLY A 41 -19.73 -2.53 -16.44
N GLY A 42 -20.07 -2.18 -15.21
CA GLY A 42 -21.45 -1.96 -14.76
C GLY A 42 -22.24 -3.23 -14.40
N ASN A 43 -21.56 -4.40 -14.30
CA ASN A 43 -22.22 -5.69 -14.08
C ASN A 43 -21.98 -6.31 -12.69
N GLY A 44 -21.37 -5.56 -11.77
CA GLY A 44 -20.94 -6.07 -10.47
C GLY A 44 -19.80 -7.10 -10.58
N VAL A 45 -19.61 -7.88 -9.53
CA VAL A 45 -18.64 -8.98 -9.42
C VAL A 45 -19.29 -10.19 -8.76
N ILE A 46 -18.69 -11.36 -8.94
CA ILE A 46 -19.14 -12.60 -8.26
C ILE A 46 -18.87 -12.48 -6.77
N ASP A 47 -19.86 -12.78 -5.94
CA ASP A 47 -19.76 -12.77 -4.49
C ASP A 47 -18.64 -13.70 -4.00
N ASN A 48 -17.88 -13.23 -3.00
CA ASN A 48 -16.75 -13.95 -2.39
C ASN A 48 -15.57 -14.26 -3.35
N LEU A 49 -15.59 -13.73 -4.58
CA LEU A 49 -14.45 -13.80 -5.49
C LEU A 49 -13.64 -12.51 -5.39
N GLN A 50 -12.37 -12.63 -4.99
CA GLN A 50 -11.47 -11.47 -4.86
C GLN A 50 -10.73 -11.22 -6.18
N THR A 51 -11.24 -10.28 -6.98
CA THR A 51 -10.49 -9.70 -8.11
C THR A 51 -9.78 -8.46 -7.61
N THR A 52 -8.44 -8.49 -7.58
CA THR A 52 -7.61 -7.43 -6.98
C THR A 52 -6.69 -6.77 -8.00
N LEU A 53 -6.38 -5.49 -7.78
CA LEU A 53 -5.42 -4.70 -8.54
C LEU A 53 -4.45 -4.02 -7.56
N GLU A 54 -3.18 -4.39 -7.57
CA GLU A 54 -2.11 -3.67 -6.87
C GLU A 54 -1.37 -2.78 -7.88
N ILE A 55 -1.19 -1.51 -7.56
CA ILE A 55 -0.41 -0.54 -8.36
C ILE A 55 0.74 -0.05 -7.51
N LYS A 56 1.97 -0.23 -7.98
CA LYS A 56 3.20 0.17 -7.29
C LYS A 56 3.71 1.52 -7.79
N PRO A 57 4.51 2.24 -6.98
CA PRO A 57 5.07 3.54 -7.38
C PRO A 57 5.93 3.50 -8.65
N ASP A 58 6.54 2.34 -8.98
CA ASP A 58 7.35 2.12 -10.18
C ASP A 58 6.53 1.87 -11.46
N GLY A 59 5.19 2.00 -11.37
CA GLY A 59 4.27 1.72 -12.45
C GLY A 59 4.06 0.23 -12.73
N SER A 60 4.62 -0.69 -11.94
CA SER A 60 4.23 -2.09 -12.03
C SER A 60 2.85 -2.29 -11.43
N TYR A 61 2.04 -3.12 -12.07
CA TYR A 61 0.74 -3.51 -11.53
C TYR A 61 0.57 -5.03 -11.59
N GLY A 62 -0.30 -5.56 -10.74
CA GLY A 62 -0.60 -6.98 -10.68
C GLY A 62 -1.72 -7.29 -9.70
N GLY A 63 -1.95 -8.56 -9.46
CA GLY A 63 -2.98 -9.01 -8.52
C GLY A 63 -3.53 -10.38 -8.84
N ASN A 64 -4.76 -10.62 -8.43
CA ASN A 64 -5.56 -11.81 -8.72
C ASN A 64 -6.73 -11.41 -9.63
N GLY A 65 -6.85 -12.01 -10.81
CA GLY A 65 -7.96 -11.77 -11.74
C GLY A 65 -9.27 -12.46 -11.36
N GLY A 66 -9.20 -13.34 -10.37
CA GLY A 66 -10.27 -14.24 -9.94
C GLY A 66 -9.83 -15.70 -9.97
N CYS A 67 -9.26 -16.16 -11.07
CA CYS A 67 -8.66 -17.48 -11.24
C CYS A 67 -7.14 -17.41 -11.24
N ASN A 68 -6.56 -16.43 -11.95
CA ASN A 68 -5.15 -16.33 -12.21
C ASN A 68 -4.52 -15.11 -11.54
N THR A 69 -3.26 -15.27 -11.12
CA THR A 69 -2.42 -14.12 -10.78
C THR A 69 -1.86 -13.50 -12.05
N TYR A 70 -1.75 -12.19 -12.05
CA TYR A 70 -1.31 -11.43 -13.22
C TYR A 70 -0.35 -10.30 -12.84
N ARG A 71 0.39 -9.78 -13.84
CA ARG A 71 1.29 -8.64 -13.72
C ARG A 71 1.43 -7.90 -15.04
N GLY A 72 1.67 -6.60 -14.97
CA GLY A 72 1.87 -5.74 -16.13
C GLY A 72 2.57 -4.43 -15.78
N LYS A 73 2.55 -3.51 -16.72
CA LYS A 73 3.08 -2.16 -16.57
C LYS A 73 2.00 -1.12 -16.88
N LEU A 74 1.87 -0.16 -15.98
CA LEU A 74 1.04 1.04 -16.12
C LEU A 74 1.92 2.17 -16.67
N LYS A 75 1.42 2.90 -17.65
CA LYS A 75 2.01 4.15 -18.14
C LYS A 75 1.15 5.32 -17.70
N VAL A 76 1.81 6.39 -17.27
CA VAL A 76 1.18 7.65 -16.91
C VAL A 76 1.74 8.73 -17.83
N GLN A 77 0.86 9.46 -18.52
CA GLN A 77 1.24 10.56 -19.40
C GLN A 77 0.16 11.66 -19.40
N ASN A 78 0.53 12.87 -19.09
CA ASN A 78 -0.38 14.03 -19.06
C ASN A 78 -1.63 13.80 -18.19
N GLY A 79 -1.48 13.11 -17.06
CA GLY A 79 -2.58 12.74 -16.16
C GLY A 79 -3.45 11.58 -16.63
N ASN A 80 -3.27 11.09 -17.86
CA ASN A 80 -3.92 9.88 -18.37
C ASN A 80 -3.12 8.63 -17.97
N ILE A 81 -3.82 7.50 -17.89
CA ILE A 81 -3.22 6.20 -17.57
C ILE A 81 -3.53 5.19 -18.66
N ALA A 82 -2.62 4.24 -18.84
CA ALA A 82 -2.83 3.12 -19.74
C ALA A 82 -2.20 1.85 -19.17
N PHE A 83 -2.99 0.80 -19.06
CA PHE A 83 -2.51 -0.52 -18.64
C PHE A 83 -2.02 -1.29 -19.87
N ALA A 84 -0.73 -1.65 -19.90
CA ALA A 84 -0.23 -2.56 -20.92
C ALA A 84 -0.82 -3.97 -20.70
N PRO A 85 -0.92 -4.81 -21.75
CA PRO A 85 -1.43 -6.17 -21.60
C PRO A 85 -0.73 -6.93 -20.46
N ALA A 86 -1.51 -7.54 -19.58
CA ALA A 86 -1.01 -8.31 -18.45
C ALA A 86 -0.54 -9.71 -18.85
N ALA A 87 0.56 -10.17 -18.27
CA ALA A 87 0.92 -11.57 -18.28
C ALA A 87 0.24 -12.27 -17.11
N ALA A 88 -0.56 -13.30 -17.36
CA ALA A 88 -1.29 -14.07 -16.36
C ALA A 88 -0.87 -15.54 -16.33
N THR A 89 -1.04 -16.21 -15.20
CA THR A 89 -0.97 -17.67 -15.11
C THR A 89 -2.12 -18.29 -15.91
N ARG A 90 -2.07 -19.59 -16.17
CA ARG A 90 -3.09 -20.30 -16.97
C ARG A 90 -3.69 -21.46 -16.17
N LYS A 91 -4.28 -21.14 -15.02
CA LYS A 91 -5.08 -22.09 -14.27
C LYS A 91 -6.45 -22.22 -14.90
N MET A 92 -7.09 -23.37 -14.71
CA MET A 92 -8.48 -23.57 -15.10
C MET A 92 -9.37 -23.50 -13.84
N CYS A 93 -10.38 -22.67 -13.89
CA CYS A 93 -11.37 -22.48 -12.85
C CYS A 93 -12.78 -22.70 -13.42
N ALA A 94 -13.81 -22.54 -12.58
CA ALA A 94 -15.19 -22.59 -13.06
C ALA A 94 -15.44 -21.54 -14.17
N PRO A 95 -16.26 -21.84 -15.19
CA PRO A 95 -16.46 -20.97 -16.33
C PRO A 95 -16.84 -19.52 -15.97
N ALA A 96 -17.71 -19.33 -14.96
CA ALA A 96 -18.13 -18.01 -14.51
C ALA A 96 -16.96 -17.18 -13.95
N ILE A 97 -16.00 -17.81 -13.24
CA ILE A 97 -14.81 -17.15 -12.71
C ILE A 97 -13.88 -16.73 -13.85
N MET A 98 -13.69 -17.60 -14.85
CA MET A 98 -12.87 -17.30 -16.01
C MET A 98 -13.49 -16.19 -16.88
N ASP A 99 -14.82 -16.16 -17.00
CA ASP A 99 -15.54 -15.10 -17.72
C ASP A 99 -15.39 -13.75 -17.00
N GLN A 100 -15.50 -13.69 -15.66
CA GLN A 100 -15.25 -12.47 -14.93
C GLN A 100 -13.79 -12.00 -15.08
N GLU A 101 -12.83 -12.92 -14.98
CA GLU A 101 -11.40 -12.59 -15.17
C GLU A 101 -11.14 -12.00 -16.57
N GLN A 102 -11.73 -12.58 -17.62
CA GLN A 102 -11.58 -12.06 -18.97
C GLN A 102 -12.18 -10.65 -19.09
N LYS A 103 -13.39 -10.43 -18.57
CA LYS A 103 -14.04 -9.11 -18.53
C LYS A 103 -13.20 -8.08 -17.77
N PHE A 104 -12.55 -8.49 -16.68
CA PHE A 104 -11.66 -7.62 -15.94
C PHE A 104 -10.43 -7.20 -16.77
N PHE A 105 -9.76 -8.11 -17.46
CA PHE A 105 -8.63 -7.77 -18.33
C PHE A 105 -9.04 -6.93 -19.54
N ASP A 106 -10.18 -7.22 -20.13
CA ASP A 106 -10.73 -6.43 -21.23
C ASP A 106 -11.01 -5.00 -20.77
N ALA A 107 -11.66 -4.84 -19.60
CA ALA A 107 -11.94 -3.54 -19.01
C ALA A 107 -10.64 -2.77 -18.67
N LEU A 108 -9.62 -3.41 -18.09
CA LEU A 108 -8.31 -2.79 -17.84
C LEU A 108 -7.68 -2.26 -19.13
N GLY A 109 -7.79 -3.00 -20.23
CA GLY A 109 -7.27 -2.60 -21.54
C GLY A 109 -7.95 -1.37 -22.15
N THR A 110 -9.16 -1.01 -21.68
CA THR A 110 -9.90 0.18 -22.16
C THR A 110 -9.62 1.45 -21.35
N VAL A 111 -8.99 1.33 -20.18
CA VAL A 111 -8.79 2.45 -19.24
C VAL A 111 -7.91 3.52 -19.84
N THR A 112 -8.37 4.77 -19.75
CA THR A 112 -7.62 5.96 -20.18
C THR A 112 -7.50 7.01 -19.07
N SER A 113 -8.39 6.98 -18.06
CA SER A 113 -8.40 7.95 -16.97
C SER A 113 -8.85 7.31 -15.65
N TRP A 114 -8.64 8.04 -14.56
CA TRP A 114 -8.98 7.57 -13.23
C TRP A 114 -9.44 8.72 -12.33
N LYS A 115 -10.21 8.39 -11.30
CA LYS A 115 -10.64 9.30 -10.25
C LYS A 115 -10.73 8.56 -8.92
N LEU A 116 -10.23 9.18 -7.85
CA LEU A 116 -10.37 8.65 -6.49
C LEU A 116 -11.40 9.50 -5.73
N GLU A 117 -12.49 8.87 -5.29
CA GLU A 117 -13.55 9.52 -4.53
C GLU A 117 -13.92 8.65 -3.32
N ASN A 118 -13.84 9.23 -2.12
CA ASN A 118 -14.24 8.54 -0.87
C ASN A 118 -13.64 7.14 -0.67
N GLY A 119 -12.39 6.92 -1.11
CA GLY A 119 -11.71 5.64 -1.02
C GLY A 119 -12.10 4.63 -2.12
N ILE A 120 -12.90 5.06 -3.09
CA ILE A 120 -13.25 4.28 -4.29
C ILE A 120 -12.45 4.80 -5.48
N LEU A 121 -11.72 3.90 -6.12
CA LEU A 121 -11.01 4.16 -7.37
C LEU A 121 -11.93 3.85 -8.56
N HIS A 122 -12.23 4.87 -9.33
CA HIS A 122 -12.96 4.77 -10.57
C HIS A 122 -11.98 4.78 -11.74
N LEU A 123 -11.89 3.68 -12.48
CA LEU A 123 -11.16 3.59 -13.74
C LEU A 123 -12.16 3.75 -14.88
N THR A 124 -11.87 4.69 -15.78
CA THR A 124 -12.77 5.02 -16.88
C THR A 124 -12.03 4.91 -18.21
N GLY A 125 -12.76 4.47 -19.24
CA GLY A 125 -12.31 4.38 -20.60
C GLY A 125 -12.52 5.69 -21.39
N LYS A 126 -12.49 5.59 -22.70
CA LYS A 126 -12.75 6.73 -23.59
C LYS A 126 -14.11 7.33 -23.31
N GLU A 127 -14.20 8.66 -23.45
CA GLU A 127 -15.43 9.44 -23.23
C GLU A 127 -16.05 9.27 -21.83
N GLY A 128 -15.23 8.84 -20.85
CA GLY A 128 -15.67 8.65 -19.46
C GLY A 128 -16.50 7.38 -19.24
N ALA A 129 -16.49 6.44 -20.17
CA ALA A 129 -17.21 5.17 -20.01
C ALA A 129 -16.69 4.42 -18.75
N PRO A 130 -17.56 4.00 -17.81
CA PRO A 130 -17.15 3.23 -16.65
C PRO A 130 -16.48 1.91 -17.08
N ALA A 131 -15.24 1.69 -16.63
CA ALA A 131 -14.53 0.45 -16.90
C ALA A 131 -14.50 -0.45 -15.66
N ILE A 132 -13.95 0.05 -14.54
CA ILE A 132 -13.85 -0.72 -13.30
C ILE A 132 -14.02 0.23 -12.11
N ARG A 133 -14.79 -0.19 -11.11
CA ARG A 133 -14.88 0.46 -9.80
C ARG A 133 -14.24 -0.44 -8.76
N LEU A 134 -13.31 0.14 -7.98
CA LEU A 134 -12.53 -0.62 -7.00
C LEU A 134 -12.54 0.10 -5.65
N ALA A 135 -12.74 -0.65 -4.58
CA ALA A 135 -12.54 -0.18 -3.21
C ALA A 135 -11.08 -0.33 -2.79
N ALA A 136 -10.57 0.62 -2.01
CA ALA A 136 -9.25 0.45 -1.42
C ALA A 136 -9.23 -0.80 -0.55
N LEU A 137 -8.44 -1.80 -0.95
CA LEU A 137 -8.13 -2.93 -0.09
C LEU A 137 -7.05 -2.41 0.86
N LYS A 138 -7.50 -1.81 1.94
CA LYS A 138 -6.58 -1.48 3.02
C LYS A 138 -6.05 -2.81 3.54
N ASN A 139 -4.75 -3.04 3.41
CA ASN A 139 -4.05 -4.11 4.11
C ASN A 139 -3.97 -3.77 5.62
N ASN A 140 -5.06 -3.18 6.11
CA ASN A 140 -5.25 -3.02 7.53
C ASN A 140 -5.86 -4.33 7.99
N THR A 141 -5.07 -5.12 8.68
CA THR A 141 -5.63 -6.15 9.54
C THR A 141 -6.34 -5.40 10.66
N ASP A 142 -7.58 -4.98 10.43
CA ASP A 142 -8.38 -4.32 11.45
C ASP A 142 -8.78 -5.39 12.47
N ILE A 143 -8.27 -5.28 13.67
CA ILE A 143 -8.76 -6.06 14.80
C ILE A 143 -9.84 -5.23 15.47
N ILE A 144 -11.10 -5.66 15.31
CA ILE A 144 -12.25 -5.01 15.94
C ILE A 144 -12.56 -5.72 17.25
N ILE A 145 -12.32 -5.04 18.37
CA ILE A 145 -12.68 -5.53 19.70
C ILE A 145 -14.00 -4.85 20.10
N ARG A 146 -15.07 -5.64 20.25
CA ARG A 146 -16.36 -5.16 20.76
C ARG A 146 -16.46 -5.51 22.23
N LEU A 147 -16.55 -4.49 23.08
CA LEU A 147 -16.77 -4.68 24.50
C LEU A 147 -18.28 -4.61 24.77
N PRO A 148 -18.85 -5.61 25.45
CA PRO A 148 -20.26 -5.56 25.87
C PRO A 148 -20.44 -4.54 27.00
N GLY A 149 -21.54 -3.81 27.02
CA GLY A 149 -21.87 -2.85 28.08
C GLY A 149 -22.21 -1.46 27.54
N PRO A 150 -22.40 -0.49 28.42
CA PRO A 150 -22.67 0.87 28.01
C PRO A 150 -21.48 1.45 27.25
N GLU A 151 -21.76 2.44 26.37
CA GLU A 151 -20.75 3.11 25.58
C GLU A 151 -19.62 3.67 26.47
N GLN A 152 -18.39 3.27 26.19
CA GLN A 152 -17.22 3.69 26.95
C GLN A 152 -16.32 4.56 26.05
N SER A 153 -15.76 5.62 26.62
CA SER A 153 -14.79 6.44 25.91
C SER A 153 -13.49 5.67 25.68
N VAL A 154 -12.95 5.78 24.47
CA VAL A 154 -11.64 5.21 24.09
C VAL A 154 -10.61 6.32 24.18
N ALA A 155 -9.67 6.22 25.09
CA ALA A 155 -8.50 7.08 25.13
C ALA A 155 -7.35 6.45 24.35
N ARG A 156 -6.73 7.21 23.44
CA ARG A 156 -5.58 6.77 22.64
C ARG A 156 -4.44 7.77 22.78
N GLU A 157 -3.24 7.26 22.98
CA GLU A 157 -2.02 8.07 23.06
C GLU A 157 -0.92 7.34 22.28
N THR A 158 -0.24 8.04 21.38
CA THR A 158 0.90 7.48 20.65
C THR A 158 2.18 8.14 21.13
N LEU A 159 3.12 7.34 21.60
CA LEU A 159 4.42 7.77 22.08
C LEU A 159 5.55 7.11 21.30
N ASN A 160 6.63 7.88 21.12
CA ASN A 160 7.84 7.40 20.47
C ASN A 160 8.92 7.16 21.53
N TYR A 161 9.65 6.07 21.38
CA TYR A 161 10.77 5.72 22.24
C TYR A 161 12.02 5.47 21.42
N GLN A 162 13.14 5.97 21.90
CA GLN A 162 14.46 5.61 21.41
C GLN A 162 15.04 4.60 22.39
N CYS A 163 15.38 3.43 21.90
CA CYS A 163 15.98 2.36 22.67
C CYS A 163 17.49 2.28 22.43
N ASP A 164 18.18 1.51 23.27
CA ASP A 164 19.58 1.16 23.06
C ASP A 164 19.75 0.49 21.67
N ALA A 165 20.97 0.55 21.13
CA ALA A 165 21.30 0.03 19.79
C ALA A 165 20.51 0.68 18.63
N GLU A 166 20.16 1.97 18.77
CA GLU A 166 19.45 2.78 17.75
C GLU A 166 18.05 2.24 17.35
N GLN A 167 17.51 1.32 18.11
CA GLN A 167 16.18 0.77 17.87
C GLN A 167 15.11 1.80 18.26
N ARG A 168 14.14 2.03 17.35
CA ARG A 168 12.95 2.84 17.65
C ARG A 168 11.75 1.95 17.91
N VAL A 169 10.96 2.33 18.90
CA VAL A 169 9.69 1.70 19.23
C VAL A 169 8.61 2.77 19.25
N VAL A 170 7.57 2.60 18.46
CA VAL A 170 6.37 3.45 18.51
C VAL A 170 5.29 2.68 19.23
N VAL A 171 4.71 3.27 20.26
CA VAL A 171 3.68 2.62 21.07
C VAL A 171 2.40 3.43 21.02
N GLU A 172 1.31 2.80 20.57
CA GLU A 172 -0.03 3.34 20.74
C GLU A 172 -0.69 2.67 21.94
N TYR A 173 -0.97 3.45 22.99
CA TYR A 173 -1.73 3.01 24.14
C TYR A 173 -3.21 3.22 23.91
N ILE A 174 -4.02 2.20 24.18
CA ILE A 174 -5.47 2.22 23.98
C ILE A 174 -6.11 1.83 25.32
N ASN A 175 -6.83 2.78 25.93
CA ASN A 175 -7.48 2.58 27.22
C ASN A 175 -9.00 2.68 27.06
N VAL A 176 -9.72 1.66 27.52
CA VAL A 176 -11.19 1.59 27.47
C VAL A 176 -11.71 0.99 28.76
N GLY A 177 -12.25 1.81 29.65
CA GLY A 177 -12.67 1.37 30.98
C GLY A 177 -11.54 0.73 31.77
N ALA A 178 -11.71 -0.52 32.19
CA ALA A 178 -10.67 -1.28 32.91
C ALA A 178 -9.64 -1.95 31.98
N ASN A 179 -9.80 -1.84 30.67
CA ASN A 179 -8.92 -2.49 29.72
C ASN A 179 -7.87 -1.52 29.19
N SER A 180 -6.62 -1.98 29.16
CA SER A 180 -5.50 -1.23 28.60
C SER A 180 -4.68 -2.13 27.67
N LEU A 181 -4.45 -1.65 26.46
CA LEU A 181 -3.65 -2.32 25.43
C LEU A 181 -2.50 -1.41 25.01
N ALA A 182 -1.44 -2.02 24.52
CA ALA A 182 -0.35 -1.34 23.83
C ALA A 182 -0.13 -1.98 22.45
N VAL A 183 -0.15 -1.19 21.41
CA VAL A 183 0.27 -1.61 20.06
C VAL A 183 1.70 -1.16 19.86
N LEU A 184 2.64 -2.10 19.90
CA LEU A 184 4.06 -1.87 19.76
C LEU A 184 4.47 -2.04 18.30
N ARG A 185 5.12 -1.04 17.70
CA ARG A 185 5.79 -1.14 16.39
C ARG A 185 7.29 -1.19 16.63
N ILE A 186 7.89 -2.35 16.36
CA ILE A 186 9.29 -2.67 16.62
C ILE A 186 9.94 -3.05 15.28
N GLY A 187 10.56 -2.08 14.61
CA GLY A 187 10.99 -2.28 13.22
C GLY A 187 9.79 -2.56 12.30
N GLU A 188 9.79 -3.72 11.65
CA GLU A 188 8.68 -4.17 10.80
C GLU A 188 7.61 -4.99 11.55
N GLU A 189 7.88 -5.36 12.78
CA GLU A 189 6.97 -6.17 13.61
C GLU A 189 5.95 -5.26 14.32
N THR A 190 4.68 -5.68 14.30
CA THR A 190 3.61 -5.06 15.09
C THR A 190 3.07 -6.07 16.10
N VAL A 191 3.11 -5.71 17.36
CA VAL A 191 2.68 -6.56 18.47
C VAL A 191 1.54 -5.89 19.23
N ILE A 192 0.44 -6.60 19.45
CA ILE A 192 -0.64 -6.16 20.35
C ILE A 192 -0.38 -6.82 21.71
N ALA A 193 -0.19 -5.99 22.71
CA ALA A 193 0.09 -6.40 24.09
C ALA A 193 -1.02 -5.94 25.02
N ALA A 194 -1.46 -6.82 25.92
CA ALA A 194 -2.41 -6.49 26.96
C ALA A 194 -1.67 -6.06 28.24
N ASN A 195 -2.28 -5.13 29.00
CA ASN A 195 -1.78 -4.77 30.31
C ASN A 195 -1.85 -5.98 31.26
N VAL A 196 -0.76 -6.22 31.96
CA VAL A 196 -0.62 -7.28 32.96
C VAL A 196 -0.20 -6.72 34.30
N MET A 197 -0.41 -7.47 35.39
CA MET A 197 -0.06 -7.05 36.72
C MET A 197 1.44 -6.78 36.84
N SER A 198 1.81 -5.66 37.44
CA SER A 198 3.19 -5.28 37.72
C SER A 198 3.29 -4.63 39.11
N ALA A 199 4.43 -4.76 39.76
CA ALA A 199 4.66 -4.16 41.06
C ALA A 199 4.78 -2.63 41.01
N SER A 200 5.21 -2.07 39.87
CA SER A 200 5.31 -0.62 39.63
C SER A 200 5.29 -0.34 38.15
N GLY A 201 4.84 0.87 37.77
CA GLY A 201 4.69 1.24 36.34
C GLY A 201 3.57 0.47 35.66
N ALA A 202 3.60 0.41 34.33
CA ALA A 202 2.65 -0.35 33.54
C ALA A 202 3.40 -1.39 32.68
N LYS A 203 2.93 -2.63 32.73
CA LYS A 203 3.53 -3.76 32.00
C LYS A 203 2.52 -4.31 31.01
N TYR A 204 2.97 -4.53 29.79
CA TYR A 204 2.17 -5.06 28.69
C TYR A 204 2.85 -6.31 28.12
N ALA A 205 2.10 -7.39 27.93
CA ALA A 205 2.60 -8.64 27.38
C ALA A 205 1.82 -9.02 26.11
N GLY A 206 2.55 -9.39 25.05
CA GLY A 206 1.96 -9.81 23.79
C GLY A 206 2.96 -10.57 22.93
N GLY A 207 2.56 -11.72 22.38
CA GLY A 207 3.43 -12.59 21.64
C GLY A 207 4.66 -12.99 22.46
N ARG A 208 5.84 -12.74 21.91
CA ARG A 208 7.13 -12.98 22.59
C ARG A 208 7.66 -11.76 23.35
N HIS A 209 6.96 -10.62 23.30
CA HIS A 209 7.44 -9.37 23.86
C HIS A 209 6.73 -9.00 25.17
N GLU A 210 7.50 -8.43 26.07
CA GLU A 210 7.01 -7.73 27.24
C GLU A 210 7.54 -6.30 27.20
N TRP A 211 6.63 -5.34 27.40
CA TRP A 211 6.92 -3.91 27.43
C TRP A 211 6.58 -3.35 28.80
N TRP A 212 7.58 -2.86 29.50
CA TRP A 212 7.41 -2.33 30.86
C TRP A 212 7.78 -0.85 30.89
N THR A 213 6.85 0.01 31.29
CA THR A 213 7.05 1.47 31.32
C THR A 213 6.95 2.02 32.71
N LYS A 214 7.77 3.04 32.99
CA LYS A 214 7.75 3.79 34.27
C LYS A 214 8.17 5.24 34.01
N GLY A 215 7.21 6.17 34.00
CA GLY A 215 7.45 7.55 33.58
C GLY A 215 7.88 7.63 32.10
N ASP A 216 9.01 8.29 31.86
CA ASP A 216 9.56 8.45 30.48
C ASP A 216 10.49 7.29 30.05
N GLU A 217 10.68 6.32 30.93
CA GLU A 217 11.52 5.16 30.67
C GLU A 217 10.66 3.93 30.38
N ALA A 218 11.21 3.06 29.57
CA ALA A 218 10.61 1.77 29.25
C ALA A 218 11.68 0.70 29.02
N THR A 219 11.32 -0.55 29.19
CA THR A 219 12.17 -1.69 28.88
C THR A 219 11.40 -2.67 28.00
N LEU A 220 12.00 -3.06 26.88
CA LEU A 220 11.50 -4.07 25.98
C LEU A 220 12.21 -5.39 26.26
N TYR A 221 11.45 -6.43 26.58
CA TYR A 221 11.96 -7.79 26.76
C TYR A 221 11.53 -8.67 25.61
N ASP A 222 12.44 -9.54 25.17
CA ASP A 222 12.14 -10.66 24.27
C ASP A 222 12.19 -11.96 25.09
N LEU A 223 11.03 -12.51 25.40
CA LEU A 223 10.88 -13.67 26.27
C LEU A 223 11.48 -14.96 25.68
N THR A 224 11.74 -14.99 24.37
CA THR A 224 12.40 -16.14 23.72
C THR A 224 13.89 -16.24 24.09
N ARG A 225 14.47 -15.16 24.62
CA ARG A 225 15.88 -15.11 25.01
C ARG A 225 16.14 -15.72 26.40
N GLY A 226 15.09 -16.15 27.09
CA GLY A 226 15.14 -16.72 28.42
C GLY A 226 14.64 -15.77 29.52
N GLU A 227 14.17 -16.35 30.64
CA GLU A 227 13.46 -15.66 31.71
C GLU A 227 14.30 -14.57 32.39
N ASN A 228 15.63 -14.66 32.38
CA ASN A 228 16.56 -13.70 32.96
C ASN A 228 17.35 -12.90 31.94
N ALA A 229 16.94 -12.92 30.68
CA ALA A 229 17.62 -12.14 29.63
C ALA A 229 17.42 -10.63 29.89
N PRO A 230 18.49 -9.81 29.76
CA PRO A 230 18.36 -8.37 29.94
C PRO A 230 17.43 -7.78 28.86
N GLY A 231 16.53 -6.90 29.30
CA GLY A 231 15.71 -6.12 28.38
C GLY A 231 16.52 -5.00 27.72
N VAL A 232 15.97 -4.43 26.66
CA VAL A 232 16.51 -3.26 25.98
C VAL A 232 15.89 -2.01 26.63
N ASN A 233 16.72 -1.10 27.13
CA ASN A 233 16.23 0.13 27.74
C ASN A 233 15.84 1.14 26.66
N CYS A 234 14.74 1.82 26.88
CA CYS A 234 14.16 2.80 25.97
C CYS A 234 13.80 4.08 26.74
N ARG A 235 13.89 5.21 26.09
CA ARG A 235 13.48 6.50 26.64
C ARG A 235 12.51 7.19 25.67
N LYS A 236 11.45 7.76 26.21
CA LYS A 236 10.49 8.57 25.48
C LYS A 236 11.20 9.72 24.76
N THR A 237 10.92 9.88 23.48
CA THR A 237 11.35 11.04 22.67
C THR A 237 10.11 11.90 22.43
N GLY A 238 10.23 13.20 22.73
CA GLY A 238 9.14 14.17 22.72
C GLY A 238 8.39 14.28 21.40
#